data_46fee09b604ca6e2ec4e19ad0b98bd5a
#
_entry.id   46fee09b604ca6e2ec4e19ad0b98bd5a
#
_cell.length_a   1.000
_cell.length_b   1.000
_cell.length_c   1.000
_cell.angle_alpha   90.00
_cell.angle_beta   90.00
_cell.angle_gamma   90.00
#
_symmetry.space_group_name_H-M   'P 1'
#
loop_
_entity.id
_entity.type
_entity.pdbx_description
1 polymer ?
#
loop_
_entity_poly.entity_id
_entity_poly.type
_entity_poly.pdbx_seq_one_letter_code
_entity_poly.pdbx_strand_id
1 'polypeptide(L)'
;MNKTQEAEEENVFTGDWYSDSAIMLEILDQITFYCGSDRKRMLYTKPGSGSMLYGTTWRGHLKYLPCGKQVLREKCPDTGLFKTKIYSEYPHLKGILKEYSNLYFPDFEWNQVQLNKDFPCPPHLDSDNVGESVLVAYGNYLDGNTCIYRNEKIEKHDARDKPLRFNGSKLLHWVQPIRSEGTRYSIVFFNNPYGLKKNNK
;
A
#
# COMPACT_ATOMS: atom_id res chain seq x y z
N MET A 1 42.32 -14.91 -8.03
CA MET A 1 41.53 -13.69 -8.31
C MET A 1 40.12 -14.16 -8.72
N ASN A 2 39.23 -14.30 -7.76
CA ASN A 2 37.83 -14.61 -8.02
C ASN A 2 37.09 -13.30 -8.30
N LYS A 3 36.71 -13.07 -9.56
CA LYS A 3 35.69 -12.07 -9.89
C LYS A 3 34.36 -12.67 -9.50
N THR A 4 33.81 -12.17 -8.41
CA THR A 4 32.39 -12.30 -8.08
C THR A 4 31.62 -11.63 -9.21
N GLN A 5 30.95 -12.39 -10.04
CA GLN A 5 29.91 -11.87 -10.94
C GLN A 5 28.79 -11.37 -10.02
N GLU A 6 28.70 -10.04 -9.86
CA GLU A 6 27.47 -9.41 -9.43
C GLU A 6 26.44 -9.72 -10.52
N ALA A 7 25.46 -10.55 -10.18
CA ALA A 7 24.30 -10.71 -11.02
C ALA A 7 23.63 -9.32 -11.09
N GLU A 8 23.58 -8.72 -12.28
CA GLU A 8 22.75 -7.54 -12.51
C GLU A 8 21.32 -7.96 -12.17
N GLU A 9 20.75 -7.37 -11.12
CA GLU A 9 19.34 -7.53 -10.82
C GLU A 9 18.58 -6.92 -12.00
N GLU A 10 17.91 -7.78 -12.75
CA GLU A 10 17.11 -7.37 -13.90
C GLU A 10 15.95 -6.51 -13.40
N ASN A 11 15.83 -5.27 -13.91
CA ASN A 11 14.77 -4.36 -13.52
C ASN A 11 13.39 -5.00 -13.81
N VAL A 12 12.49 -4.95 -12.86
CA VAL A 12 11.12 -5.48 -13.00
C VAL A 12 10.30 -4.58 -13.94
N PHE A 13 10.57 -3.27 -13.93
CA PHE A 13 9.79 -2.25 -14.65
C PHE A 13 10.59 -1.64 -15.81
N THR A 14 9.86 -1.27 -16.85
CA THR A 14 10.41 -0.78 -18.13
C THR A 14 10.43 0.74 -18.25
N GLY A 15 9.62 1.45 -17.47
CA GLY A 15 9.35 2.89 -17.58
C GLY A 15 8.17 3.22 -18.50
N ASP A 16 7.57 2.24 -19.15
CA ASP A 16 6.30 2.41 -19.84
C ASP A 16 5.13 2.20 -18.88
N TRP A 17 4.36 3.24 -18.65
CA TRP A 17 3.27 3.24 -17.67
C TRP A 17 2.27 2.10 -17.84
N TYR A 18 1.88 1.81 -19.08
CA TYR A 18 0.86 0.79 -19.34
C TYR A 18 1.41 -0.63 -19.15
N SER A 19 2.59 -0.90 -19.66
CA SER A 19 3.28 -2.18 -19.46
C SER A 19 3.55 -2.44 -17.99
N ASP A 20 4.07 -1.45 -17.28
CA ASP A 20 4.42 -1.55 -15.86
C ASP A 20 3.18 -1.65 -14.97
N SER A 21 2.06 -1.04 -15.38
CA SER A 21 0.76 -1.21 -14.71
C SER A 21 0.23 -2.64 -14.85
N ALA A 22 0.45 -3.28 -15.99
CA ALA A 22 0.10 -4.69 -16.18
C ALA A 22 0.96 -5.61 -15.30
N ILE A 23 2.27 -5.38 -15.27
CA ILE A 23 3.21 -6.12 -14.39
C ILE A 23 2.81 -5.95 -12.92
N MET A 24 2.53 -4.72 -12.47
CA MET A 24 2.11 -4.47 -11.09
C MET A 24 0.79 -5.15 -10.77
N LEU A 25 -0.16 -5.19 -11.71
CA LEU A 25 -1.42 -5.90 -11.54
C LEU A 25 -1.21 -7.40 -11.34
N GLU A 26 -0.34 -8.04 -12.12
CA GLU A 26 0.03 -9.45 -11.96
C GLU A 26 0.66 -9.73 -10.60
N ILE A 27 1.55 -8.85 -10.12
CA ILE A 27 2.17 -8.95 -8.79
C ILE A 27 1.10 -8.86 -7.69
N LEU A 28 0.17 -7.90 -7.80
CA LEU A 28 -0.89 -7.71 -6.82
C LEU A 28 -1.89 -8.87 -6.80
N ASP A 29 -2.12 -9.51 -7.93
CA ASP A 29 -3.05 -10.66 -8.03
C ASP A 29 -2.51 -11.93 -7.35
N GLN A 30 -1.20 -12.03 -7.19
CA GLN A 30 -0.56 -13.10 -6.43
C GLN A 30 -0.62 -12.91 -4.90
N ILE A 31 -1.03 -11.73 -4.43
CA ILE A 31 -1.10 -11.41 -3.01
C ILE A 31 -2.44 -11.88 -2.43
N THR A 32 -2.38 -12.61 -1.31
CA THR A 32 -3.58 -12.94 -0.53
C THR A 32 -4.01 -11.76 0.32
N PHE A 33 -5.10 -11.12 -0.07
CA PHE A 33 -5.66 -9.97 0.65
C PHE A 33 -6.53 -10.40 1.82
N TYR A 34 -6.49 -9.60 2.89
CA TYR A 34 -7.34 -9.77 4.08
C TYR A 34 -7.70 -8.40 4.68
N CYS A 35 -8.80 -8.37 5.42
CA CYS A 35 -9.18 -7.22 6.24
C CYS A 35 -8.97 -7.51 7.73
N GLY A 36 -8.46 -6.54 8.47
CA GLY A 36 -8.52 -6.55 9.93
C GLY A 36 -9.97 -6.57 10.44
N SER A 37 -10.19 -7.14 11.63
CA SER A 37 -11.53 -7.30 12.25
C SER A 37 -12.32 -6.00 12.32
N ASP A 38 -11.67 -4.89 12.62
CA ASP A 38 -12.32 -3.58 12.79
C ASP A 38 -12.79 -3.00 11.45
N ARG A 39 -12.05 -3.25 10.37
CA ARG A 39 -12.42 -2.81 9.02
C ARG A 39 -13.51 -3.68 8.38
N LYS A 40 -13.60 -4.95 8.75
CA LYS A 40 -14.68 -5.85 8.28
C LYS A 40 -16.07 -5.40 8.69
N ARG A 41 -16.20 -4.70 9.81
CA ARG A 41 -17.49 -4.20 10.32
C ARG A 41 -18.00 -2.97 9.59
N MET A 42 -17.12 -2.25 8.88
CA MET A 42 -17.46 -0.96 8.29
C MET A 42 -17.93 -1.03 6.84
N LEU A 43 -17.68 -2.13 6.14
CA LEU A 43 -17.90 -2.20 4.69
C LEU A 43 -18.35 -3.59 4.24
N TYR A 44 -19.36 -3.62 3.36
CA TYR A 44 -19.70 -4.79 2.56
C TYR A 44 -18.56 -5.03 1.56
N THR A 45 -17.62 -5.88 1.92
CA THR A 45 -16.51 -6.25 1.05
C THR A 45 -16.81 -7.57 0.36
N LYS A 46 -16.48 -7.68 -0.92
CA LYS A 46 -16.53 -8.96 -1.65
C LYS A 46 -15.60 -9.98 -0.98
N PRO A 47 -15.87 -11.29 -1.09
CA PRO A 47 -14.89 -12.30 -0.71
C PRO A 47 -13.54 -12.05 -1.38
N GLY A 48 -12.44 -12.12 -0.64
CA GLY A 48 -11.10 -11.83 -1.15
C GLY A 48 -10.71 -10.35 -1.17
N SER A 49 -11.62 -9.43 -0.84
CA SER A 49 -11.30 -8.01 -0.63
C SER A 49 -10.42 -7.83 0.60
N GLY A 50 -9.63 -6.77 0.61
CA GLY A 50 -8.75 -6.50 1.74
C GLY A 50 -8.13 -5.13 1.73
N SER A 51 -7.62 -4.76 2.91
CA SER A 51 -6.85 -3.53 3.12
C SER A 51 -5.74 -3.84 4.10
N MET A 52 -4.48 -3.74 3.65
CA MET A 52 -3.31 -4.23 4.37
C MET A 52 -2.21 -3.19 4.41
N LEU A 53 -1.64 -2.97 5.58
CA LEU A 53 -0.47 -2.12 5.75
C LEU A 53 0.80 -2.93 5.47
N TYR A 54 1.57 -2.49 4.48
CA TYR A 54 2.90 -3.00 4.16
C TYR A 54 3.98 -2.08 4.74
N GLY A 55 4.91 -2.61 5.50
CA GLY A 55 6.01 -1.87 6.11
C GLY A 55 6.31 -2.30 7.54
N THR A 56 6.80 -1.35 8.35
CA THR A 56 7.16 -1.58 9.74
C THR A 56 6.31 -0.74 10.70
N THR A 57 6.11 -1.21 11.91
CA THR A 57 5.35 -0.53 12.95
C THR A 57 6.03 -0.65 14.31
N TRP A 58 5.89 0.34 15.15
CA TRP A 58 6.41 0.30 16.51
C TRP A 58 5.60 -0.61 17.45
N ARG A 59 4.32 -0.84 17.15
CA ARG A 59 3.46 -1.75 17.92
C ARG A 59 3.77 -3.19 17.57
N GLY A 60 4.24 -3.97 18.55
CA GLY A 60 4.36 -5.42 18.43
C GLY A 60 2.98 -6.04 18.30
N HIS A 61 2.73 -6.72 17.20
CA HIS A 61 1.56 -7.56 17.04
C HIS A 61 1.94 -9.02 17.25
N LEU A 62 1.12 -9.75 17.96
CA LEU A 62 1.27 -11.19 18.09
C LEU A 62 0.85 -11.89 16.79
N LYS A 63 1.57 -12.94 16.42
CA LYS A 63 1.14 -13.91 15.41
C LYS A 63 0.89 -15.25 16.07
N TYR A 64 -0.09 -15.99 15.57
CA TYR A 64 -0.31 -17.37 15.99
C TYR A 64 0.55 -18.30 15.15
N LEU A 65 1.25 -19.21 15.79
CA LEU A 65 1.89 -20.35 15.15
C LEU A 65 0.83 -21.45 14.88
N PRO A 66 1.10 -22.40 13.96
CA PRO A 66 0.18 -23.53 13.70
C PRO A 66 -0.18 -24.33 14.96
N CYS A 67 0.71 -24.35 15.96
CA CYS A 67 0.46 -25.01 17.26
C CYS A 67 -0.41 -24.17 18.23
N GLY A 68 -0.96 -23.03 17.81
CA GLY A 68 -1.78 -22.14 18.63
C GLY A 68 -0.97 -21.20 19.56
N LYS A 69 0.35 -21.34 19.65
CA LYS A 69 1.21 -20.46 20.45
C LYS A 69 1.29 -19.07 19.83
N GLN A 70 1.18 -18.05 20.67
CA GLN A 70 1.38 -16.65 20.26
C GLN A 70 2.85 -16.27 20.39
N VAL A 71 3.39 -15.61 19.35
CA VAL A 71 4.74 -15.04 19.36
C VAL A 71 4.69 -13.62 18.82
N LEU A 72 5.63 -12.78 19.24
CA LEU A 72 5.80 -11.45 18.65
C LEU A 72 6.25 -11.59 17.19
N ARG A 73 5.81 -10.67 16.36
CA ARG A 73 6.30 -10.57 14.99
C ARG A 73 7.79 -10.23 14.98
N GLU A 74 8.42 -10.58 13.88
CA GLU A 74 9.83 -10.31 13.64
C GLU A 74 10.09 -8.80 13.55
N LYS A 75 11.22 -8.36 14.10
CA LYS A 75 11.72 -7.00 13.94
C LYS A 75 12.58 -6.89 12.68
N CYS A 76 12.50 -5.75 12.04
CA CYS A 76 13.42 -5.37 10.99
C CYS A 76 14.79 -5.06 11.64
N PRO A 77 15.89 -5.70 11.23
CA PRO A 77 17.22 -5.47 11.84
C PRO A 77 17.65 -4.01 11.78
N ASP A 78 17.41 -3.35 10.64
CA ASP A 78 17.87 -1.98 10.37
C ASP A 78 17.18 -0.94 11.26
N THR A 79 15.89 -1.13 11.54
CA THR A 79 15.08 -0.14 12.25
C THR A 79 14.71 -0.56 13.68
N GLY A 80 14.78 -1.85 14.01
CA GLY A 80 14.30 -2.42 15.25
C GLY A 80 12.77 -2.40 15.41
N LEU A 81 12.02 -1.99 14.37
CA LEU A 81 10.57 -1.96 14.32
C LEU A 81 10.01 -3.33 13.91
N PHE A 82 8.77 -3.62 14.31
CA PHE A 82 8.11 -4.87 13.95
C PHE A 82 7.64 -4.85 12.50
N LYS A 83 7.91 -5.92 11.75
CA LYS A 83 7.36 -6.11 10.40
C LYS A 83 5.84 -6.32 10.47
N THR A 84 5.11 -5.75 9.53
CA THR A 84 3.69 -6.09 9.36
C THR A 84 3.54 -7.52 8.83
N LYS A 85 2.34 -8.10 8.92
CA LYS A 85 2.10 -9.47 8.45
C LYS A 85 2.46 -9.61 6.97
N ILE A 86 1.93 -8.73 6.13
CA ILE A 86 2.18 -8.75 4.68
C ILE A 86 3.67 -8.53 4.34
N TYR A 87 4.40 -7.70 5.10
CA TYR A 87 5.83 -7.53 4.89
C TYR A 87 6.63 -8.81 5.20
N SER A 88 6.20 -9.58 6.22
CA SER A 88 6.85 -10.86 6.53
C SER A 88 6.53 -11.95 5.52
N GLU A 89 5.32 -11.93 4.93
CA GLU A 89 4.86 -12.92 3.95
C GLU A 89 5.44 -12.66 2.54
N TYR A 90 5.62 -11.38 2.18
CA TYR A 90 6.09 -10.94 0.85
C TYR A 90 7.29 -9.98 0.98
N PRO A 91 8.44 -10.41 1.50
CA PRO A 91 9.57 -9.52 1.78
C PRO A 91 10.17 -8.88 0.53
N HIS A 92 10.12 -9.57 -0.62
CA HIS A 92 10.60 -9.09 -1.91
C HIS A 92 9.78 -7.91 -2.46
N LEU A 93 8.53 -7.77 -2.05
CA LEU A 93 7.66 -6.67 -2.50
C LEU A 93 8.24 -5.29 -2.14
N LYS A 94 9.11 -5.19 -1.13
CA LYS A 94 9.75 -3.92 -0.77
C LYS A 94 10.64 -3.40 -1.91
N GLY A 95 11.44 -4.27 -2.52
CA GLY A 95 12.30 -3.92 -3.66
C GLY A 95 11.46 -3.45 -4.84
N ILE A 96 10.44 -4.23 -5.20
CA ILE A 96 9.50 -3.93 -6.29
C ILE A 96 8.82 -2.57 -6.08
N LEU A 97 8.26 -2.31 -4.90
CA LEU A 97 7.60 -1.03 -4.60
C LEU A 97 8.59 0.14 -4.62
N LYS A 98 9.84 -0.08 -4.21
CA LYS A 98 10.88 0.94 -4.24
C LYS A 98 11.31 1.26 -5.65
N GLU A 99 11.55 0.25 -6.48
CA GLU A 99 11.85 0.42 -7.91
C GLU A 99 10.73 1.20 -8.62
N TYR A 100 9.47 0.76 -8.44
CA TYR A 100 8.31 1.45 -9.00
C TYR A 100 8.21 2.92 -8.56
N SER A 101 8.38 3.19 -7.27
CA SER A 101 8.30 4.57 -6.75
C SER A 101 9.43 5.45 -7.27
N ASN A 102 10.64 4.91 -7.38
CA ASN A 102 11.78 5.65 -7.94
C ASN A 102 11.58 6.01 -9.42
N LEU A 103 10.85 5.17 -10.16
CA LEU A 103 10.60 5.38 -11.58
C LEU A 103 9.50 6.43 -11.82
N TYR A 104 8.41 6.38 -11.07
CA TYR A 104 7.22 7.19 -11.35
C TYR A 104 7.03 8.43 -10.48
N PHE A 105 7.65 8.46 -9.31
CA PHE A 105 7.63 9.61 -8.38
C PHE A 105 8.90 9.68 -7.54
N PRO A 106 10.07 9.86 -8.18
CA PRO A 106 11.39 9.79 -7.54
C PRO A 106 11.62 10.86 -6.46
N ASP A 107 10.87 11.94 -6.52
CA ASP A 107 10.89 13.03 -5.54
C ASP A 107 10.05 12.75 -4.27
N PHE A 108 9.40 11.57 -4.19
CA PHE A 108 8.56 11.21 -3.07
C PHE A 108 9.17 10.09 -2.24
N GLU A 109 9.59 10.41 -1.03
CA GLU A 109 10.02 9.41 -0.05
C GLU A 109 8.81 8.89 0.74
N TRP A 110 8.84 7.62 1.05
CA TRP A 110 7.79 6.94 1.82
C TRP A 110 8.37 5.90 2.78
N ASN A 111 7.66 5.62 3.87
CA ASN A 111 8.04 4.58 4.82
C ASN A 111 6.98 3.49 5.02
N GLN A 112 5.77 3.71 4.54
CA GLN A 112 4.68 2.73 4.60
C GLN A 112 3.86 2.75 3.31
N VAL A 113 3.20 1.63 3.05
CA VAL A 113 2.33 1.46 1.89
C VAL A 113 1.04 0.78 2.33
N GLN A 114 -0.10 1.32 1.94
CA GLN A 114 -1.39 0.66 2.10
C GLN A 114 -1.76 -0.03 0.79
N LEU A 115 -1.95 -1.35 0.84
CA LEU A 115 -2.42 -2.17 -0.27
C LEU A 115 -3.90 -2.46 -0.09
N ASN A 116 -4.70 -2.19 -1.11
CA ASN A 116 -6.14 -2.42 -1.08
C ASN A 116 -6.60 -3.22 -2.30
N LYS A 117 -7.54 -4.15 -2.08
CA LYS A 117 -8.25 -4.90 -3.12
C LYS A 117 -9.75 -4.78 -2.88
N ASP A 118 -10.50 -4.25 -3.85
CA ASP A 118 -11.95 -4.07 -3.80
C ASP A 118 -12.43 -3.45 -2.47
N PHE A 119 -11.74 -2.39 -2.05
CA PHE A 119 -11.93 -1.77 -0.75
C PHE A 119 -12.44 -0.33 -0.90
N PRO A 120 -13.75 -0.10 -0.99
CA PRO A 120 -14.31 1.23 -0.86
C PRO A 120 -14.14 1.73 0.58
N CYS A 121 -14.01 3.02 0.78
CA CYS A 121 -13.96 3.59 2.12
C CYS A 121 -14.83 4.84 2.22
N PRO A 122 -15.48 5.08 3.37
CA PRO A 122 -16.25 6.29 3.61
C PRO A 122 -15.34 7.53 3.69
N PRO A 123 -15.89 8.76 3.62
CA PRO A 123 -15.14 9.98 3.83
C PRO A 123 -14.36 9.97 5.15
N HIS A 124 -13.04 10.24 5.08
CA HIS A 124 -12.14 10.23 6.24
C HIS A 124 -10.92 11.13 6.04
N LEU A 125 -10.18 11.32 7.10
CA LEU A 125 -8.84 11.91 7.13
C LEU A 125 -7.85 10.87 7.65
N ASP A 126 -6.68 10.82 7.03
CA ASP A 126 -5.55 10.00 7.49
C ASP A 126 -4.73 10.75 8.56
N SER A 127 -5.31 10.96 9.73
CA SER A 127 -4.77 11.84 10.79
C SER A 127 -3.34 11.51 11.22
N ASP A 128 -2.91 10.27 11.07
CA ASP A 128 -1.58 9.80 11.44
C ASP A 128 -0.54 9.99 10.33
N ASN A 129 -0.94 10.36 9.11
CA ASN A 129 -0.03 10.57 8.00
C ASN A 129 0.64 11.96 8.07
N VAL A 130 1.89 12.01 7.63
CA VAL A 130 2.69 13.24 7.57
C VAL A 130 2.95 13.61 6.11
N GLY A 131 2.54 14.82 5.73
CA GLY A 131 2.71 15.31 4.37
C GLY A 131 1.73 14.72 3.37
N GLU A 132 2.18 14.60 2.14
CA GLU A 132 1.38 14.03 1.05
C GLU A 132 1.38 12.50 1.05
N SER A 133 0.42 11.95 0.35
CA SER A 133 0.36 10.55 -0.06
C SER A 133 0.34 10.47 -1.58
N VAL A 134 0.87 9.38 -2.13
CA VAL A 134 0.77 9.05 -3.56
C VAL A 134 -0.07 7.79 -3.71
N LEU A 135 -1.18 7.89 -4.44
CA LEU A 135 -2.09 6.79 -4.71
C LEU A 135 -2.04 6.41 -6.18
N VAL A 136 -1.94 5.12 -6.46
CA VAL A 136 -2.07 4.51 -7.79
C VAL A 136 -3.12 3.41 -7.73
N ALA A 137 -3.89 3.23 -8.80
CA ALA A 137 -4.90 2.19 -8.89
C ALA A 137 -4.72 1.33 -10.15
N TYR A 138 -5.18 0.07 -10.07
CA TYR A 138 -5.04 -0.92 -11.13
C TYR A 138 -6.31 -1.75 -11.26
N GLY A 139 -6.49 -2.38 -12.41
CA GLY A 139 -7.56 -3.34 -12.65
C GLY A 139 -8.65 -2.85 -13.60
N ASN A 140 -9.64 -3.71 -13.82
CA ASN A 140 -10.69 -3.54 -14.83
C ASN A 140 -12.04 -3.07 -14.25
N TYR A 141 -12.00 -2.35 -13.13
CA TYR A 141 -13.20 -1.88 -12.43
C TYR A 141 -13.88 -0.69 -13.13
N LEU A 142 -15.19 -0.55 -12.88
CA LEU A 142 -15.97 0.65 -13.18
C LEU A 142 -16.32 1.38 -11.87
N ASP A 143 -16.47 2.69 -11.93
CA ASP A 143 -16.59 3.56 -10.74
C ASP A 143 -15.36 3.42 -9.80
N GLY A 144 -15.55 3.43 -8.50
CA GLY A 144 -14.42 3.28 -7.57
C GLY A 144 -13.42 4.44 -7.60
N ASN A 145 -13.84 5.62 -8.10
CA ASN A 145 -12.99 6.79 -8.13
C ASN A 145 -12.55 7.20 -6.72
N THR A 146 -11.32 7.68 -6.61
CA THR A 146 -10.88 8.38 -5.41
C THR A 146 -11.43 9.80 -5.44
N CYS A 147 -12.24 10.14 -4.45
CA CYS A 147 -12.83 11.46 -4.30
C CYS A 147 -12.07 12.26 -3.26
N ILE A 148 -11.82 13.53 -3.57
CA ILE A 148 -11.17 14.49 -2.67
C ILE A 148 -12.05 15.71 -2.55
N TYR A 149 -12.36 16.15 -1.32
CA TYR A 149 -13.02 17.40 -1.06
C TYR A 149 -12.00 18.52 -0.92
N ARG A 150 -12.00 19.44 -1.88
CA ARG A 150 -11.07 20.57 -1.93
C ARG A 150 -11.79 21.82 -2.45
N ASN A 151 -11.57 22.96 -1.80
CA ASN A 151 -12.14 24.25 -2.21
C ASN A 151 -13.67 24.16 -2.43
N GLU A 152 -14.38 23.55 -1.48
CA GLU A 152 -15.85 23.37 -1.51
C GLU A 152 -16.38 22.53 -2.68
N LYS A 153 -15.50 21.78 -3.34
CA LYS A 153 -15.84 20.91 -4.46
C LYS A 153 -15.35 19.49 -4.25
N ILE A 154 -16.08 18.55 -4.83
CA ILE A 154 -15.67 17.15 -4.90
C ILE A 154 -14.95 16.93 -6.22
N GLU A 155 -13.66 16.63 -6.12
CA GLU A 155 -12.85 16.18 -7.25
C GLU A 155 -12.91 14.65 -7.32
N LYS A 156 -13.14 14.07 -8.49
CA LYS A 156 -13.14 12.63 -8.73
C LYS A 156 -11.95 12.26 -9.60
N HIS A 157 -11.15 11.31 -9.13
CA HIS A 157 -9.93 10.89 -9.79
C HIS A 157 -9.96 9.38 -10.07
N ASP A 158 -9.75 9.02 -11.32
CA ASP A 158 -9.37 7.66 -11.71
C ASP A 158 -7.84 7.57 -11.66
N ALA A 159 -7.31 6.96 -10.60
CA ALA A 159 -5.88 6.89 -10.37
C ALA A 159 -5.18 5.76 -11.17
N ARG A 160 -5.83 5.19 -12.21
CA ARG A 160 -5.21 4.22 -13.14
C ARG A 160 -4.29 4.88 -14.14
N ASP A 161 -4.59 6.11 -14.53
CA ASP A 161 -3.88 6.78 -15.62
C ASP A 161 -2.57 7.44 -15.17
N LYS A 162 -2.50 7.81 -13.89
CA LYS A 162 -1.34 8.48 -13.29
C LYS A 162 -1.38 8.47 -11.77
N PRO A 163 -0.22 8.61 -11.10
CA PRO A 163 -0.18 8.79 -9.66
C PRO A 163 -0.98 10.02 -9.21
N LEU A 164 -1.85 9.83 -8.23
CA LEU A 164 -2.63 10.89 -7.58
C LEU A 164 -1.94 11.32 -6.29
N ARG A 165 -1.48 12.57 -6.23
CA ARG A 165 -0.86 13.17 -5.03
C ARG A 165 -1.86 14.03 -4.28
N PHE A 166 -1.99 13.82 -2.98
CA PHE A 166 -2.80 14.67 -2.10
C PHE A 166 -2.38 14.50 -0.64
N ASN A 167 -2.70 15.51 0.17
CA ASN A 167 -2.45 15.44 1.61
C ASN A 167 -3.67 14.82 2.31
N GLY A 168 -3.64 13.50 2.52
CA GLY A 168 -4.72 12.74 3.13
C GLY A 168 -5.00 13.10 4.59
N SER A 169 -4.04 13.68 5.31
CA SER A 169 -4.25 14.14 6.69
C SER A 169 -5.02 15.47 6.78
N LYS A 170 -5.09 16.22 5.68
CA LYS A 170 -5.75 17.54 5.62
C LYS A 170 -6.98 17.59 4.74
N LEU A 171 -7.06 16.73 3.73
CA LEU A 171 -8.14 16.71 2.75
C LEU A 171 -9.06 15.52 3.01
N LEU A 172 -10.34 15.82 3.22
CA LEU A 172 -11.37 14.79 3.31
C LEU A 172 -11.42 14.02 2.00
N HIS A 173 -11.28 12.71 2.08
CA HIS A 173 -11.23 11.85 0.91
C HIS A 173 -11.89 10.51 1.15
N TRP A 174 -12.28 9.83 0.07
CA TRP A 174 -12.93 8.52 0.11
C TRP A 174 -12.79 7.81 -1.23
N VAL A 175 -13.14 6.53 -1.24
CA VAL A 175 -13.27 5.73 -2.46
C VAL A 175 -14.73 5.38 -2.68
N GLN A 176 -15.26 5.73 -3.86
CA GLN A 176 -16.63 5.41 -4.23
C GLN A 176 -16.85 3.87 -4.28
N PRO A 177 -18.10 3.42 -4.12
CA PRO A 177 -18.44 2.01 -4.36
C PRO A 177 -17.97 1.56 -5.75
N ILE A 178 -17.40 0.37 -5.80
CA ILE A 178 -16.97 -0.29 -7.03
C ILE A 178 -18.17 -1.07 -7.56
N ARG A 179 -18.66 -0.73 -8.76
CA ARG A 179 -19.90 -1.30 -9.31
C ARG A 179 -19.70 -2.40 -10.32
N SER A 180 -18.49 -2.68 -10.75
CA SER A 180 -18.23 -3.70 -11.76
C SER A 180 -18.02 -5.08 -11.14
N GLU A 181 -18.12 -6.12 -11.98
CA GLU A 181 -17.65 -7.47 -11.65
C GLU A 181 -16.11 -7.54 -11.65
N GLY A 182 -15.41 -6.50 -12.12
CA GLY A 182 -13.97 -6.41 -12.13
C GLY A 182 -13.36 -6.23 -10.75
N THR A 183 -12.04 -6.18 -10.72
CA THR A 183 -11.25 -6.02 -9.50
C THR A 183 -10.54 -4.69 -9.52
N ARG A 184 -10.59 -3.96 -8.40
CA ARG A 184 -9.83 -2.74 -8.17
C ARG A 184 -8.74 -2.98 -7.14
N TYR A 185 -7.50 -2.81 -7.55
CA TYR A 185 -6.37 -2.67 -6.63
C TYR A 185 -6.02 -1.19 -6.45
N SER A 186 -5.50 -0.83 -5.29
CA SER A 186 -4.80 0.44 -5.11
C SER A 186 -3.64 0.31 -4.14
N ILE A 187 -2.60 1.07 -4.44
CA ILE A 187 -1.40 1.22 -3.63
C ILE A 187 -1.34 2.67 -3.18
N VAL A 188 -1.23 2.91 -1.88
CA VAL A 188 -1.05 4.24 -1.31
C VAL A 188 0.28 4.29 -0.60
N PHE A 189 1.20 5.07 -1.12
CA PHE A 189 2.51 5.35 -0.51
C PHE A 189 2.38 6.58 0.39
N PHE A 190 2.90 6.50 1.60
CA PHE A 190 2.79 7.60 2.57
C PHE A 190 3.87 7.55 3.65
N ASN A 191 3.98 8.64 4.38
CA ASN A 191 4.82 8.73 5.56
C ASN A 191 3.96 8.73 6.83
N ASN A 192 4.37 7.88 7.77
CA ASN A 192 3.74 7.80 9.07
C ASN A 192 4.83 7.77 10.16
N PRO A 193 4.77 8.63 11.19
CA PRO A 193 5.79 8.68 12.24
C PRO A 193 5.91 7.38 13.03
N TYR A 194 4.87 6.57 13.03
CA TYR A 194 4.89 5.24 13.67
C TYR A 194 5.67 4.18 12.86
N GLY A 195 6.02 4.46 11.62
CA GLY A 195 6.94 3.67 10.80
C GLY A 195 8.41 4.09 10.95
N LEU A 196 8.70 5.13 11.72
CA LEU A 196 10.03 5.64 11.98
C LEU A 196 10.48 5.24 13.38
N LYS A 197 11.80 5.03 13.59
CA LYS A 197 12.36 4.92 14.93
C LYS A 197 11.97 6.17 15.71
N LYS A 198 11.39 6.01 16.91
CA LYS A 198 11.44 7.08 17.90
C LYS A 198 12.90 7.33 18.20
N ASN A 199 13.44 8.43 17.69
CA ASN A 199 14.68 8.95 18.25
C ASN A 199 14.39 9.22 19.73
N ASN A 200 15.00 8.42 20.59
CA ASN A 200 14.97 8.64 22.03
C ASN A 200 15.46 10.07 22.27
N LYS A 201 14.54 10.93 22.70
CA LYS A 201 14.89 12.15 23.39
C LYS A 201 15.30 11.81 24.80
#